data_d705b47565a418070525b9fc1dc0dbcf
#
_entry.id   d705b47565a418070525b9fc1dc0dbcf
#
_cell.length_a   1.000
_cell.length_b   1.000
_cell.length_c   1.000
_cell.angle_alpha   90.00
_cell.angle_beta   90.00
_cell.angle_gamma   90.00
#
_symmetry.space_group_name_H-M   'P 1'
#
loop_
_entity.id
_entity.type
_entity.pdbx_description
1 polymer ?
#
loop_
_entity_poly.entity_id
_entity_poly.type
_entity_poly.pdbx_seq_one_letter_code
_entity_poly.pdbx_strand_id
1 'polypeptide(L)'
;PAACGALLLIECDGSHAAIEQVVAAVSAAAAGDGLIDLQAARNAAEAENLWAARKALSPALRSLAPKKVNEDVAVPVSRLPELIRGVGALSRRHGIRIVCFGHAGNGNIHVNLLADPDDPAQMVAIEACLHEVFRLVLSLEGTLSGEHGVGIDKRDFVAWEIDAPTLSMMHAVKRAFDPAGILNPGKALPADPSSTPPNPEP
;
A
#
# COMPACT_ATOMS: atom_id res chain seq x y z
N PRO A 1 -11.24 8.76 18.09
CA PRO A 1 -11.22 10.05 18.75
C PRO A 1 -10.77 11.14 17.78
N ALA A 2 -11.44 12.31 17.79
CA ALA A 2 -11.20 13.40 16.83
C ALA A 2 -9.78 14.01 16.90
N ALA A 3 -9.01 13.71 17.93
CA ALA A 3 -7.65 14.22 18.14
C ALA A 3 -6.54 13.18 17.86
N CYS A 4 -6.87 11.99 17.38
CA CYS A 4 -5.88 10.93 17.14
C CYS A 4 -5.28 11.08 15.74
N GLY A 5 -3.96 11.27 15.64
CA GLY A 5 -3.24 11.36 14.36
C GLY A 5 -2.87 9.99 13.77
N ALA A 6 -2.71 8.97 14.61
CA ALA A 6 -2.40 7.60 14.20
C ALA A 6 -2.93 6.59 15.22
N LEU A 7 -3.31 5.41 14.74
CA LEU A 7 -3.68 4.26 15.56
C LEU A 7 -2.78 3.08 15.18
N LEU A 8 -2.14 2.49 16.17
CA LEU A 8 -1.37 1.25 16.01
C LEU A 8 -2.11 0.11 16.71
N LEU A 9 -2.24 -1.01 16.02
CA LEU A 9 -2.62 -2.29 16.59
C LEU A 9 -1.39 -3.19 16.57
N ILE A 10 -0.94 -3.62 17.75
CA ILE A 10 0.27 -4.41 17.89
C ILE A 10 -0.14 -5.79 18.42
N GLU A 11 0.20 -6.82 17.69
CA GLU A 11 0.03 -8.20 18.12
C GLU A 11 1.34 -8.70 18.74
N CYS A 12 1.24 -9.25 19.93
CA CYS A 12 2.36 -9.87 20.63
C CYS A 12 2.14 -11.38 20.63
N ASP A 13 3.11 -12.13 20.13
CA ASP A 13 3.13 -13.59 20.15
C ASP A 13 4.29 -14.12 20.96
N GLY A 14 4.27 -15.42 21.30
CA GLY A 14 5.34 -16.06 22.03
C GLY A 14 4.84 -17.16 22.96
N SER A 15 5.77 -17.71 23.76
CA SER A 15 5.41 -18.67 24.80
C SER A 15 4.57 -17.99 25.90
N HIS A 16 3.68 -18.75 26.51
CA HIS A 16 2.82 -18.24 27.60
C HIS A 16 3.61 -17.56 28.74
N ALA A 17 4.82 -18.05 29.02
CA ALA A 17 5.69 -17.47 30.05
C ALA A 17 6.37 -16.15 29.63
N ALA A 18 6.50 -15.90 28.31
CA ALA A 18 7.18 -14.70 27.80
C ALA A 18 6.22 -13.58 27.43
N ILE A 19 4.95 -13.89 27.17
CA ILE A 19 4.00 -12.93 26.59
C ILE A 19 3.80 -11.68 27.49
N GLU A 20 3.75 -11.84 28.79
CA GLU A 20 3.59 -10.72 29.72
C GLU A 20 4.79 -9.76 29.65
N GLN A 21 6.01 -10.30 29.53
CA GLN A 21 7.22 -9.49 29.38
C GLN A 21 7.25 -8.76 28.04
N VAL A 22 6.81 -9.41 26.95
CA VAL A 22 6.72 -8.79 25.62
C VAL A 22 5.71 -7.65 25.63
N VAL A 23 4.52 -7.88 26.19
CA VAL A 23 3.47 -6.83 26.31
C VAL A 23 3.97 -5.66 27.16
N ALA A 24 4.66 -5.93 28.27
CA ALA A 24 5.23 -4.89 29.12
C ALA A 24 6.32 -4.08 28.37
N ALA A 25 7.19 -4.74 27.61
CA ALA A 25 8.23 -4.09 26.82
C ALA A 25 7.64 -3.22 25.70
N VAL A 26 6.62 -3.72 24.98
CA VAL A 26 5.89 -2.96 23.96
C VAL A 26 5.20 -1.75 24.57
N SER A 27 4.52 -1.94 25.71
CA SER A 27 3.84 -0.86 26.42
C SER A 27 4.82 0.23 26.89
N ALA A 28 5.98 -0.17 27.40
CA ALA A 28 7.04 0.77 27.80
C ALA A 28 7.62 1.51 26.59
N ALA A 29 7.83 0.84 25.46
CA ALA A 29 8.33 1.45 24.24
C ALA A 29 7.30 2.42 23.61
N ALA A 30 6.01 2.16 23.79
CA ALA A 30 4.93 3.05 23.32
C ALA A 30 4.74 4.27 24.24
N ALA A 31 5.19 4.22 25.49
CA ALA A 31 5.09 5.33 26.41
C ALA A 31 6.00 6.48 25.99
N GLY A 32 5.42 7.63 25.67
CA GLY A 32 6.18 8.81 25.23
C GLY A 32 5.26 9.98 24.92
N ASP A 33 5.89 11.09 24.53
CA ASP A 33 5.18 12.29 24.12
C ASP A 33 4.29 12.00 22.91
N GLY A 34 3.01 12.33 23.04
CA GLY A 34 2.02 12.11 21.98
C GLY A 34 1.20 10.83 22.15
N LEU A 35 1.50 9.94 23.12
CA LEU A 35 0.61 8.83 23.46
C LEU A 35 -0.69 9.38 24.06
N ILE A 36 -1.81 9.08 23.38
CA ILE A 36 -3.14 9.50 23.85
C ILE A 36 -3.76 8.42 24.75
N ASP A 37 -3.67 7.15 24.33
CA ASP A 37 -4.23 6.00 25.01
C ASP A 37 -3.49 4.72 24.62
N LEU A 38 -3.42 3.78 25.55
CA LEU A 38 -2.85 2.44 25.36
C LEU A 38 -3.76 1.41 26.00
N GLN A 39 -4.28 0.50 25.19
CA GLN A 39 -5.14 -0.58 25.64
C GLN A 39 -4.50 -1.93 25.34
N ALA A 40 -4.30 -2.75 26.34
CA ALA A 40 -3.87 -4.14 26.19
C ALA A 40 -5.06 -5.08 26.40
N ALA A 41 -5.30 -5.98 25.45
CA ALA A 41 -6.30 -7.01 25.59
C ALA A 41 -5.88 -8.01 26.69
N ARG A 42 -6.76 -8.30 27.62
CA ARG A 42 -6.55 -9.21 28.74
C ARG A 42 -7.09 -10.62 28.49
N ASN A 43 -7.87 -10.77 27.43
CA ASN A 43 -8.50 -12.03 27.04
C ASN A 43 -8.83 -12.02 25.54
N ALA A 44 -9.21 -13.20 25.02
CA ALA A 44 -9.51 -13.38 23.60
C ALA A 44 -10.66 -12.48 23.10
N ALA A 45 -11.69 -12.22 23.91
CA ALA A 45 -12.82 -11.40 23.50
C ALA A 45 -12.40 -9.91 23.32
N GLU A 46 -11.56 -9.40 24.23
CA GLU A 46 -11.00 -8.06 24.10
C GLU A 46 -10.09 -7.94 22.88
N ALA A 47 -9.24 -8.95 22.60
CA ALA A 47 -8.42 -9.01 21.40
C ALA A 47 -9.27 -9.02 20.13
N GLU A 48 -10.35 -9.82 20.09
CA GLU A 48 -11.26 -9.87 18.95
C GLU A 48 -11.93 -8.51 18.69
N ASN A 49 -12.32 -7.79 19.74
CA ASN A 49 -12.90 -6.46 19.64
C ASN A 49 -11.90 -5.44 19.04
N LEU A 50 -10.63 -5.48 19.43
CA LEU A 50 -9.59 -4.63 18.85
C LEU A 50 -9.39 -4.96 17.35
N TRP A 51 -9.34 -6.25 17.01
CA TRP A 51 -9.25 -6.70 15.61
C TRP A 51 -10.49 -6.37 14.78
N ALA A 52 -11.68 -6.37 15.37
CA ALA A 52 -12.91 -5.98 14.67
C ALA A 52 -12.81 -4.54 14.13
N ALA A 53 -12.27 -3.61 14.92
CA ALA A 53 -12.01 -2.24 14.47
C ALA A 53 -11.09 -2.19 13.24
N ARG A 54 -9.99 -2.98 13.24
CA ARG A 54 -9.06 -3.07 12.08
C ARG A 54 -9.75 -3.64 10.83
N LYS A 55 -10.55 -4.69 11.00
CA LYS A 55 -11.29 -5.33 9.90
C LYS A 55 -12.33 -4.41 9.26
N ALA A 56 -12.90 -3.49 10.03
CA ALA A 56 -13.91 -2.55 9.56
C ALA A 56 -13.33 -1.39 8.72
N LEU A 57 -12.01 -1.13 8.74
CA LEU A 57 -11.42 0.04 8.07
C LEU A 57 -11.71 0.08 6.57
N SER A 58 -11.39 -0.99 5.83
CA SER A 58 -11.55 -0.99 4.37
C SER A 58 -13.02 -0.88 3.93
N PRO A 59 -13.98 -1.62 4.53
CA PRO A 59 -15.39 -1.40 4.25
C PRO A 59 -15.89 0.00 4.58
N ALA A 60 -15.42 0.60 5.69
CA ALA A 60 -15.81 1.94 6.12
C ALA A 60 -15.42 3.03 5.11
N LEU A 61 -14.37 2.84 4.32
CA LEU A 61 -13.98 3.81 3.30
C LEU A 61 -15.05 4.02 2.23
N ARG A 62 -15.87 3.00 1.94
CA ARG A 62 -16.97 3.11 0.97
C ARG A 62 -18.07 4.08 1.40
N SER A 63 -18.21 4.34 2.71
CA SER A 63 -19.12 5.36 3.20
C SER A 63 -18.59 6.79 3.07
N LEU A 64 -17.27 6.94 2.80
CA LEU A 64 -16.62 8.24 2.66
C LEU A 64 -16.58 8.73 1.20
N ALA A 65 -16.51 7.80 0.25
CA ALA A 65 -16.54 8.13 -1.18
C ALA A 65 -16.92 6.88 -1.99
N PRO A 66 -17.65 7.06 -3.12
CA PRO A 66 -18.09 5.94 -3.96
C PRO A 66 -16.93 5.26 -4.69
N LYS A 67 -15.88 6.00 -5.06
CA LYS A 67 -14.67 5.46 -5.69
C LYS A 67 -13.49 5.43 -4.72
N LYS A 68 -12.82 4.29 -4.68
CA LYS A 68 -11.57 4.09 -3.96
C LYS A 68 -10.53 3.50 -4.91
N VAL A 69 -9.42 4.22 -5.11
CA VAL A 69 -8.20 3.69 -5.72
C VAL A 69 -7.30 3.25 -4.57
N ASN A 70 -6.99 1.96 -4.50
CA ASN A 70 -6.23 1.37 -3.41
C ASN A 70 -4.87 0.93 -3.92
N GLU A 71 -3.85 1.67 -3.53
CA GLU A 71 -2.47 1.33 -3.83
C GLU A 71 -1.80 0.68 -2.62
N ASP A 72 -1.07 -0.34 -2.92
CA ASP A 72 -0.33 -1.18 -2.01
C ASP A 72 1.16 -0.92 -2.27
N VAL A 73 1.78 -0.13 -1.41
CA VAL A 73 3.19 0.26 -1.54
C VAL A 73 3.97 -0.19 -0.31
N ALA A 74 5.27 -0.36 -0.44
CA ALA A 74 6.12 -0.61 0.72
C ALA A 74 7.35 0.31 0.69
N VAL A 75 7.77 0.73 1.88
CA VAL A 75 9.00 1.50 2.11
C VAL A 75 9.76 0.88 3.28
N PRO A 76 11.07 1.12 3.41
CA PRO A 76 11.78 0.76 4.64
C PRO A 76 11.02 1.29 5.86
N VAL A 77 10.89 0.47 6.92
CA VAL A 77 10.06 0.81 8.11
C VAL A 77 10.47 2.17 8.69
N SER A 78 11.75 2.50 8.68
CA SER A 78 12.28 3.80 9.12
C SER A 78 11.76 4.99 8.29
N ARG A 79 11.31 4.75 7.06
CA ARG A 79 10.78 5.77 6.14
C ARG A 79 9.26 5.95 6.22
N LEU A 80 8.55 5.12 6.99
CA LEU A 80 7.10 5.24 7.16
C LEU A 80 6.64 6.64 7.60
N PRO A 81 7.28 7.31 8.57
CA PRO A 81 6.86 8.66 8.96
C PRO A 81 6.99 9.67 7.81
N GLU A 82 8.01 9.52 6.96
CA GLU A 82 8.20 10.38 5.79
C GLU A 82 7.12 10.12 4.72
N LEU A 83 6.82 8.83 4.45
CA LEU A 83 5.75 8.44 3.54
C LEU A 83 4.41 9.05 3.98
N ILE A 84 4.01 8.86 5.23
CA ILE A 84 2.72 9.36 5.74
C ILE A 84 2.63 10.88 5.66
N ARG A 85 3.70 11.60 6.04
CA ARG A 85 3.74 13.07 5.90
C ARG A 85 3.65 13.51 4.44
N GLY A 86 4.38 12.85 3.55
CA GLY A 86 4.38 13.13 2.13
C GLY A 86 3.01 12.89 1.49
N VAL A 87 2.39 11.74 1.76
CA VAL A 87 1.03 11.43 1.30
C VAL A 87 0.02 12.45 1.82
N GLY A 88 0.13 12.87 3.08
CA GLY A 88 -0.71 13.94 3.65
C GLY A 88 -0.52 15.29 2.93
N ALA A 89 0.69 15.62 2.49
CA ALA A 89 0.95 16.82 1.69
C ALA A 89 0.36 16.72 0.28
N LEU A 90 0.47 15.54 -0.36
CA LEU A 90 -0.15 15.25 -1.66
C LEU A 90 -1.66 15.35 -1.60
N SER A 91 -2.28 14.77 -0.56
CA SER A 91 -3.73 14.86 -0.30
C SER A 91 -4.20 16.33 -0.30
N ARG A 92 -3.52 17.19 0.45
CA ARG A 92 -3.86 18.63 0.49
C ARG A 92 -3.64 19.35 -0.83
N ARG A 93 -2.52 19.07 -1.52
CA ARG A 93 -2.16 19.72 -2.79
C ARG A 93 -3.15 19.40 -3.91
N HIS A 94 -3.58 18.16 -4.01
CA HIS A 94 -4.50 17.69 -5.05
C HIS A 94 -5.98 17.82 -4.66
N GLY A 95 -6.30 18.18 -3.40
CA GLY A 95 -7.68 18.18 -2.92
C GLY A 95 -8.33 16.78 -2.87
N ILE A 96 -7.53 15.72 -2.91
CA ILE A 96 -7.99 14.32 -2.86
C ILE A 96 -7.84 13.80 -1.43
N ARG A 97 -8.92 13.27 -0.87
CA ARG A 97 -8.86 12.60 0.43
C ARG A 97 -8.08 11.29 0.30
N ILE A 98 -7.04 11.15 1.10
CA ILE A 98 -6.23 9.93 1.17
C ILE A 98 -6.31 9.35 2.59
N VAL A 99 -6.55 8.05 2.68
CA VAL A 99 -6.57 7.31 3.93
C VAL A 99 -5.55 6.18 3.85
N CYS A 100 -4.61 6.17 4.78
CA CYS A 100 -3.56 5.17 4.86
C CYS A 100 -3.79 4.22 6.02
N PHE A 101 -3.62 2.93 5.78
CA PHE A 101 -3.49 1.89 6.80
C PHE A 101 -2.68 0.73 6.21
N GLY A 102 -2.13 -0.13 7.04
CA GLY A 102 -1.32 -1.23 6.50
C GLY A 102 -0.60 -2.02 7.57
N HIS A 103 0.48 -2.64 7.17
CA HIS A 103 1.32 -3.52 7.98
C HIS A 103 2.63 -2.80 8.30
N ALA A 104 2.59 -1.91 9.31
CA ALA A 104 3.72 -1.04 9.65
C ALA A 104 5.01 -1.81 9.95
N GLY A 105 4.92 -3.01 10.55
CA GLY A 105 6.07 -3.86 10.83
C GLY A 105 6.84 -4.32 9.58
N ASN A 106 6.17 -4.35 8.43
CA ASN A 106 6.75 -4.74 7.14
C ASN A 106 6.97 -3.54 6.21
N GLY A 107 6.63 -2.33 6.65
CA GLY A 107 6.71 -1.14 5.80
C GLY A 107 5.63 -1.05 4.71
N ASN A 108 4.67 -1.99 4.67
CA ASN A 108 3.62 -2.06 3.67
C ASN A 108 2.42 -1.19 4.06
N ILE A 109 2.05 -0.28 3.18
CA ILE A 109 0.96 0.68 3.40
C ILE A 109 -0.01 0.66 2.23
N HIS A 110 -1.28 0.48 2.54
CA HIS A 110 -2.39 0.68 1.61
C HIS A 110 -2.74 2.16 1.58
N VAL A 111 -2.41 2.81 0.49
CA VAL A 111 -2.73 4.21 0.23
C VAL A 111 -4.04 4.27 -0.53
N ASN A 112 -5.12 4.70 0.14
CA ASN A 112 -6.45 4.71 -0.44
C ASN A 112 -6.80 6.15 -0.85
N LEU A 113 -6.80 6.42 -2.17
CA LEU A 113 -7.26 7.68 -2.72
C LEU A 113 -8.77 7.59 -2.95
N LEU A 114 -9.50 8.56 -2.40
CA LEU A 114 -10.96 8.56 -2.40
C LEU A 114 -11.48 9.69 -3.28
N ALA A 115 -12.41 9.38 -4.18
CA ALA A 115 -13.02 10.36 -5.07
C ALA A 115 -14.49 10.05 -5.37
N ASP A 116 -15.15 11.04 -5.94
CA ASP A 116 -16.43 10.90 -6.61
C ASP A 116 -16.15 10.62 -8.11
N PRO A 117 -16.58 9.47 -8.65
CA PRO A 117 -16.40 9.15 -10.08
C PRO A 117 -17.21 10.06 -11.01
N ASP A 118 -18.24 10.71 -10.49
CA ASP A 118 -19.09 11.63 -11.22
C ASP A 118 -18.50 13.05 -11.27
N ASP A 119 -17.38 13.30 -10.58
CA ASP A 119 -16.62 14.55 -10.62
C ASP A 119 -15.39 14.39 -11.53
N PRO A 120 -15.41 14.88 -12.78
CA PRO A 120 -14.28 14.76 -13.70
C PRO A 120 -13.00 15.43 -13.20
N ALA A 121 -13.10 16.51 -12.40
CA ALA A 121 -11.94 17.20 -11.84
C ALA A 121 -11.23 16.32 -10.80
N GLN A 122 -12.00 15.63 -9.94
CA GLN A 122 -11.42 14.69 -9.01
C GLN A 122 -10.81 13.48 -9.71
N MET A 123 -11.37 13.02 -10.81
CA MET A 123 -10.82 11.91 -11.58
C MET A 123 -9.46 12.24 -12.20
N VAL A 124 -9.29 13.45 -12.74
CA VAL A 124 -7.98 13.94 -13.22
C VAL A 124 -7.00 14.14 -12.06
N ALA A 125 -7.46 14.71 -10.95
CA ALA A 125 -6.63 14.96 -9.79
C ALA A 125 -6.13 13.65 -9.13
N ILE A 126 -6.96 12.58 -9.11
CA ILE A 126 -6.57 11.27 -8.58
C ILE A 126 -5.41 10.67 -9.38
N GLU A 127 -5.46 10.72 -10.70
CA GLU A 127 -4.40 10.19 -11.56
C GLU A 127 -3.09 10.94 -11.34
N ALA A 128 -3.14 12.27 -11.35
CA ALA A 128 -1.96 13.09 -11.07
C ALA A 128 -1.40 12.83 -9.66
N CYS A 129 -2.26 12.71 -8.66
CA CYS A 129 -1.90 12.40 -7.28
C CYS A 129 -1.24 11.02 -7.17
N LEU A 130 -1.78 10.01 -7.84
CA LEU A 130 -1.24 8.65 -7.86
C LEU A 130 0.19 8.62 -8.39
N HIS A 131 0.45 9.30 -9.50
CA HIS A 131 1.80 9.41 -10.07
C HIS A 131 2.79 10.00 -9.06
N GLU A 132 2.37 11.02 -8.30
CA GLU A 132 3.24 11.63 -7.28
C GLU A 132 3.41 10.75 -6.04
N VAL A 133 2.39 9.97 -5.65
CA VAL A 133 2.52 8.94 -4.60
C VAL A 133 3.59 7.93 -5.00
N PHE A 134 3.57 7.42 -6.23
CA PHE A 134 4.58 6.45 -6.69
C PHE A 134 5.99 7.05 -6.73
N ARG A 135 6.14 8.29 -7.20
CA ARG A 135 7.44 8.98 -7.15
C ARG A 135 7.94 9.18 -5.73
N LEU A 136 7.05 9.54 -4.80
CA LEU A 136 7.38 9.65 -3.38
C LEU A 136 7.88 8.31 -2.83
N VAL A 137 7.16 7.22 -3.09
CA VAL A 137 7.54 5.88 -2.64
C VAL A 137 8.93 5.49 -3.13
N LEU A 138 9.19 5.66 -4.43
CA LEU A 138 10.50 5.35 -5.02
C LEU A 138 11.61 6.25 -4.47
N SER A 139 11.33 7.53 -4.20
CA SER A 139 12.30 8.44 -3.57
C SER A 139 12.66 8.05 -2.13
N LEU A 140 11.83 7.25 -1.49
CA LEU A 140 12.02 6.69 -0.15
C LEU A 140 12.63 5.27 -0.18
N GLU A 141 13.19 4.85 -1.32
CA GLU A 141 13.76 3.50 -1.53
C GLU A 141 12.71 2.40 -1.35
N GLY A 142 11.47 2.71 -1.70
CA GLY A 142 10.32 1.80 -1.62
C GLY A 142 10.04 1.07 -2.92
N THR A 143 8.99 0.27 -2.90
CA THR A 143 8.45 -0.48 -4.04
C THR A 143 6.98 -0.14 -4.27
N LEU A 144 6.56 -0.18 -5.54
CA LEU A 144 5.21 0.16 -5.96
C LEU A 144 4.18 -0.94 -5.65
N SER A 145 4.63 -2.14 -5.30
CA SER A 145 3.76 -3.24 -4.90
C SER A 145 4.33 -4.00 -3.72
N GLY A 146 3.66 -3.91 -2.56
CA GLY A 146 4.03 -4.62 -1.35
C GLY A 146 3.57 -6.09 -1.39
N GLU A 147 2.27 -6.32 -1.57
CA GLU A 147 1.67 -7.67 -1.50
C GLU A 147 0.62 -7.96 -2.58
N HIS A 148 0.02 -6.95 -3.22
CA HIS A 148 -1.05 -7.16 -4.20
C HIS A 148 -0.56 -7.58 -5.59
N GLY A 149 0.71 -7.31 -5.91
CA GLY A 149 1.26 -7.48 -7.25
C GLY A 149 0.92 -6.33 -8.20
N VAL A 150 1.47 -6.40 -9.40
CA VAL A 150 1.39 -5.33 -10.40
C VAL A 150 0.05 -5.32 -11.15
N GLY A 151 -0.39 -6.48 -11.60
CA GLY A 151 -1.64 -6.62 -12.36
C GLY A 151 -1.62 -5.82 -13.66
N ILE A 152 -2.73 -5.10 -13.91
CA ILE A 152 -2.91 -4.18 -15.04
C ILE A 152 -2.63 -2.75 -14.60
N ASP A 153 -3.07 -2.40 -13.40
CA ASP A 153 -3.12 -1.01 -12.93
C ASP A 153 -1.74 -0.41 -12.70
N LYS A 154 -0.78 -1.22 -12.24
CA LYS A 154 0.61 -0.77 -11.99
C LYS A 154 1.59 -1.08 -13.11
N ARG A 155 1.16 -1.78 -14.14
CA ARG A 155 2.03 -2.26 -15.23
C ARG A 155 2.85 -1.14 -15.87
N ASP A 156 2.24 -0.01 -16.13
CA ASP A 156 2.87 1.10 -16.83
C ASP A 156 3.90 1.87 -15.96
N PHE A 157 3.88 1.60 -14.64
CA PHE A 157 4.82 2.16 -13.68
C PHE A 157 6.01 1.23 -13.35
N VAL A 158 5.97 -0.02 -13.81
CA VAL A 158 7.04 -1.01 -13.50
C VAL A 158 8.42 -0.51 -13.94
N ALA A 159 8.49 0.16 -15.10
CA ALA A 159 9.74 0.72 -15.62
C ALA A 159 10.27 1.93 -14.83
N TRP A 160 9.52 2.45 -13.85
CA TRP A 160 10.01 3.49 -12.95
C TRP A 160 10.88 2.90 -11.83
N GLU A 161 10.60 1.66 -11.46
CA GLU A 161 11.28 0.92 -10.38
C GLU A 161 12.32 -0.06 -10.92
N ILE A 162 11.97 -0.77 -11.99
CA ILE A 162 12.76 -1.87 -12.53
C ILE A 162 13.55 -1.39 -13.75
N ASP A 163 14.86 -1.56 -13.74
CA ASP A 163 15.73 -1.16 -14.83
C ASP A 163 15.57 -2.03 -16.09
N ALA A 164 16.01 -1.51 -17.22
CA ALA A 164 15.83 -2.17 -18.52
C ALA A 164 16.49 -3.57 -18.62
N PRO A 165 17.70 -3.81 -18.08
CA PRO A 165 18.28 -5.15 -18.03
C PRO A 165 17.42 -6.14 -17.25
N THR A 166 16.95 -5.77 -16.08
CA THR A 166 16.08 -6.60 -15.24
C THR A 166 14.74 -6.89 -15.92
N LEU A 167 14.10 -5.87 -16.52
CA LEU A 167 12.88 -6.07 -17.31
C LEU A 167 13.10 -7.03 -18.47
N SER A 168 14.22 -6.93 -19.17
CA SER A 168 14.56 -7.86 -20.27
C SER A 168 14.65 -9.31 -19.78
N MET A 169 15.25 -9.53 -18.61
CA MET A 169 15.31 -10.86 -17.99
C MET A 169 13.92 -11.34 -17.56
N MET A 170 13.08 -10.48 -16.99
CA MET A 170 11.70 -10.82 -16.62
C MET A 170 10.90 -11.26 -17.86
N HIS A 171 11.03 -10.56 -18.98
CA HIS A 171 10.43 -10.96 -20.25
C HIS A 171 10.99 -12.28 -20.77
N ALA A 172 12.30 -12.53 -20.66
CA ALA A 172 12.90 -13.80 -21.06
C ALA A 172 12.34 -14.97 -20.24
N VAL A 173 12.18 -14.82 -18.93
CA VAL A 173 11.54 -15.81 -18.06
C VAL A 173 10.09 -16.04 -18.49
N LYS A 174 9.32 -14.97 -18.71
CA LYS A 174 7.93 -15.06 -19.20
C LYS A 174 7.85 -15.84 -20.50
N ARG A 175 8.70 -15.57 -21.50
CA ARG A 175 8.72 -16.29 -22.78
C ARG A 175 9.12 -17.76 -22.63
N ALA A 176 10.00 -18.08 -21.70
CA ALA A 176 10.41 -19.47 -21.45
C ALA A 176 9.25 -20.33 -20.93
N PHE A 177 8.39 -19.78 -20.06
CA PHE A 177 7.24 -20.49 -19.52
C PHE A 177 5.97 -20.38 -20.38
N ASP A 178 5.86 -19.34 -21.18
CA ASP A 178 4.70 -19.04 -22.00
C ASP A 178 5.12 -18.58 -23.41
N PRO A 179 5.68 -19.49 -24.21
CA PRO A 179 6.16 -19.15 -25.55
C PRO A 179 5.03 -18.73 -26.51
N ALA A 180 3.79 -19.15 -26.24
CA ALA A 180 2.63 -18.76 -27.04
C ALA A 180 1.98 -17.45 -26.58
N GLY A 181 2.40 -16.87 -25.44
CA GLY A 181 1.88 -15.62 -24.91
C GLY A 181 0.41 -15.64 -24.48
N ILE A 182 -0.13 -16.81 -24.14
CA ILE A 182 -1.55 -17.01 -23.82
C ILE A 182 -1.87 -16.91 -22.32
N LEU A 183 -0.85 -16.95 -21.46
CA LEU A 183 -1.03 -16.90 -20.02
C LEU A 183 -1.04 -15.44 -19.54
N ASN A 184 -2.21 -14.94 -19.17
CA ASN A 184 -2.41 -13.58 -18.68
C ASN A 184 -1.73 -12.51 -19.58
N PRO A 185 -2.07 -12.45 -20.86
CA PRO A 185 -1.42 -11.52 -21.78
C PRO A 185 -1.61 -10.06 -21.35
N GLY A 186 -0.55 -9.27 -21.43
CA GLY A 186 -0.55 -7.86 -21.09
C GLY A 186 -0.72 -7.53 -19.61
N LYS A 187 -0.50 -8.50 -18.71
CA LYS A 187 -0.53 -8.28 -17.25
C LYS A 187 0.88 -8.36 -16.65
N ALA A 188 1.08 -7.64 -15.56
CA ALA A 188 2.29 -7.55 -14.75
C ALA A 188 3.49 -6.87 -15.41
N LEU A 189 3.87 -7.21 -16.63
CA LEU A 189 5.00 -6.61 -17.32
C LEU A 189 4.53 -5.54 -18.33
N PRO A 190 5.23 -4.42 -18.45
CA PRO A 190 5.01 -3.46 -19.53
C PRO A 190 5.27 -4.13 -20.88
N ALA A 191 4.91 -3.45 -21.99
CA ALA A 191 5.19 -3.98 -23.32
C ALA A 191 6.69 -4.27 -23.47
N ASP A 192 7.01 -5.45 -24.03
CA ASP A 192 8.41 -5.80 -24.33
C ASP A 192 8.89 -4.96 -25.52
N PRO A 193 9.87 -4.06 -25.34
CA PRO A 193 10.37 -3.23 -26.42
C PRO A 193 11.05 -4.04 -27.54
N SER A 194 11.41 -5.29 -27.26
CA SER A 194 12.00 -6.21 -28.23
C SER A 194 10.96 -7.05 -28.97
N SER A 195 9.70 -7.04 -28.55
CA SER A 195 8.62 -7.74 -29.24
C SER A 195 8.18 -6.95 -30.48
N THR A 196 8.37 -7.52 -31.65
CA THR A 196 7.69 -7.03 -32.86
C THR A 196 6.19 -7.22 -32.65
N PRO A 197 5.33 -6.18 -32.85
CA PRO A 197 3.90 -6.38 -32.77
C PRO A 197 3.50 -7.49 -33.75
N PRO A 198 2.55 -8.37 -33.39
CA PRO A 198 2.05 -9.35 -34.34
C PRO A 198 1.56 -8.60 -35.58
N ASN A 199 2.05 -9.04 -36.73
CA ASN A 199 1.62 -8.49 -38.02
C ASN A 199 0.08 -8.63 -38.07
N PRO A 200 -0.69 -7.58 -38.29
CA PRO A 200 -2.12 -7.76 -38.48
C PRO A 200 -2.30 -8.72 -39.66
N GLU A 201 -2.90 -9.88 -39.38
CA GLU A 201 -3.26 -10.82 -40.44
C GLU A 201 -4.14 -10.10 -41.46
N PRO A 202 -3.95 -10.36 -42.75
CA PRO A 202 -4.65 -9.69 -43.85
C PRO A 202 -6.15 -9.99 -43.87
#